data_465977044085615f213a68647267efa9
#
_entry.id   465977044085615f213a68647267efa9
#
_cell.length_a   1.000
_cell.length_b   1.000
_cell.length_c   1.000
_cell.angle_alpha   90.00
_cell.angle_beta   90.00
_cell.angle_gamma   90.00
#
_symmetry.space_group_name_H-M   'P 1'
#
loop_
_entity.id
_entity.type
_entity.pdbx_description
1 polymer ?
#
loop_
_entity_poly.entity_id
_entity_poly.type
_entity_poly.pdbx_seq_one_letter_code
_entity_poly.pdbx_strand_id
1 'polypeptide(L)'
;ITEGCTGIRRSTGQHPGRIVVLPHGHNINEFTPVQHPANDMECGITTTHFDYHSIDHNLLKLDILGHDDPTMIRTLEDYITSDAMDNEYNEEHPFIATEIPLDDEKVIELFHGTEVLGIKPEDIDGCKLGCLGIPEFGTDFVIQMVEDTKPQTLSDLIRISGLSHGTNVWLGNAQELVKSGKATISTAICT
;
A
#
# COMPACT_ATOMS: atom_id res chain seq x y z
N ILE A 1 5.89 -23.44 -30.10
CA ILE A 1 5.89 -24.10 -28.76
C ILE A 1 5.29 -23.16 -27.73
N THR A 2 5.79 -21.94 -27.59
CA THR A 2 5.30 -20.94 -26.59
C THR A 2 3.80 -20.67 -26.76
N GLU A 3 3.33 -20.46 -27.99
CA GLU A 3 1.93 -20.22 -28.30
C GLU A 3 1.04 -21.40 -27.92
N GLY A 4 1.50 -22.65 -28.18
CA GLY A 4 0.77 -23.87 -27.79
C GLY A 4 0.78 -24.17 -26.29
N CYS A 5 1.62 -23.49 -25.51
CA CYS A 5 1.65 -23.61 -24.04
C CYS A 5 0.86 -22.49 -23.33
N THR A 6 0.39 -21.49 -24.08
CA THR A 6 -0.41 -20.39 -23.50
C THR A 6 -1.79 -20.89 -23.09
N GLY A 7 -2.22 -20.54 -21.87
CA GLY A 7 -3.50 -20.95 -21.29
C GLY A 7 -3.51 -22.34 -20.66
N ILE A 8 -2.40 -23.08 -20.69
CA ILE A 8 -2.30 -24.38 -20.05
C ILE A 8 -1.89 -24.19 -18.59
N ARG A 9 -2.67 -24.78 -17.67
CA ARG A 9 -2.35 -24.74 -16.23
C ARG A 9 -1.08 -25.53 -15.96
N ARG A 10 -0.11 -24.89 -15.29
CA ARG A 10 1.13 -25.53 -14.85
C ARG A 10 1.02 -26.03 -13.41
N SER A 11 0.52 -25.20 -12.52
CA SER A 11 0.43 -25.49 -11.09
C SER A 11 -0.70 -24.66 -10.47
N THR A 12 -1.06 -24.97 -9.25
CA THR A 12 -1.99 -24.22 -8.43
C THR A 12 -1.25 -23.64 -7.23
N GLY A 13 -1.67 -22.46 -6.79
CA GLY A 13 -1.14 -21.80 -5.61
C GLY A 13 -2.28 -21.26 -4.77
N GLN A 14 -1.93 -20.67 -3.63
CA GLN A 14 -2.85 -19.95 -2.78
C GLN A 14 -2.47 -18.47 -2.73
N HIS A 15 -3.45 -17.63 -2.45
CA HIS A 15 -3.19 -16.26 -2.07
C HIS A 15 -3.17 -16.18 -0.53
N PRO A 16 -2.11 -15.65 0.12
CA PRO A 16 -1.95 -15.72 1.57
C PRO A 16 -2.96 -14.89 2.36
N GLY A 17 -3.52 -13.84 1.76
CA GLY A 17 -4.44 -12.91 2.41
C GLY A 17 -5.90 -13.03 1.99
N ARG A 18 -6.27 -14.01 1.14
CA ARG A 18 -7.64 -14.13 0.64
C ARG A 18 -8.39 -15.31 1.23
N ILE A 19 -9.57 -15.02 1.75
CA ILE A 19 -10.46 -16.02 2.35
C ILE A 19 -11.85 -15.91 1.71
N VAL A 20 -12.37 -17.04 1.25
CA VAL A 20 -13.75 -17.13 0.76
C VAL A 20 -14.66 -17.45 1.93
N VAL A 21 -15.71 -16.64 2.11
CA VAL A 21 -16.70 -16.81 3.16
C VAL A 21 -17.96 -17.47 2.58
N LEU A 22 -18.38 -18.56 3.19
CA LEU A 22 -19.61 -19.27 2.84
C LEU A 22 -20.81 -18.65 3.54
N PRO A 23 -22.00 -18.64 2.91
CA PRO A 23 -23.23 -18.37 3.59
C PRO A 23 -23.49 -19.40 4.70
N HIS A 24 -24.12 -18.96 5.78
CA HIS A 24 -24.41 -19.85 6.89
C HIS A 24 -25.28 -21.05 6.46
N GLY A 25 -24.88 -22.24 6.89
CA GLY A 25 -25.59 -23.49 6.59
C GLY A 25 -25.24 -24.13 5.25
N HIS A 26 -24.37 -23.53 4.45
CA HIS A 26 -23.90 -24.08 3.17
C HIS A 26 -22.55 -24.76 3.28
N ASN A 27 -22.29 -25.68 2.32
CA ASN A 27 -21.02 -26.36 2.17
C ASN A 27 -20.29 -25.85 0.93
N ILE A 28 -18.96 -25.71 1.00
CA ILE A 28 -18.14 -25.22 -0.13
C ILE A 28 -18.36 -26.05 -1.40
N ASN A 29 -18.59 -27.36 -1.26
CA ASN A 29 -18.78 -28.23 -2.41
C ASN A 29 -20.09 -27.99 -3.19
N GLU A 30 -20.99 -27.16 -2.67
CA GLU A 30 -22.16 -26.68 -3.42
C GLU A 30 -21.78 -25.62 -4.46
N PHE A 31 -20.64 -24.96 -4.30
CA PHE A 31 -20.18 -23.87 -5.14
C PHE A 31 -18.97 -24.24 -6.00
N THR A 32 -18.03 -25.02 -5.48
CA THR A 32 -16.80 -25.38 -6.15
C THR A 32 -16.21 -26.67 -5.58
N PRO A 33 -15.55 -27.49 -6.37
CA PRO A 33 -14.62 -28.48 -5.83
C PRO A 33 -13.50 -27.79 -5.05
N VAL A 34 -12.91 -28.51 -4.13
CA VAL A 34 -11.77 -28.05 -3.34
C VAL A 34 -10.50 -28.80 -3.70
N GLN A 35 -9.35 -28.19 -3.44
CA GLN A 35 -8.04 -28.77 -3.71
C GLN A 35 -7.01 -28.31 -2.68
N HIS A 36 -5.89 -29.02 -2.63
CA HIS A 36 -4.70 -28.56 -1.91
C HIS A 36 -3.76 -27.84 -2.89
N PRO A 37 -3.23 -26.64 -2.52
CA PRO A 37 -2.30 -25.90 -3.37
C PRO A 37 -1.11 -26.77 -3.75
N ALA A 38 -0.67 -26.70 -5.01
CA ALA A 38 0.44 -27.49 -5.56
C ALA A 38 0.31 -29.01 -5.34
N ASN A 39 -0.88 -29.54 -5.08
CA ASN A 39 -1.15 -30.93 -4.70
C ASN A 39 -0.44 -31.37 -3.40
N ASP A 40 -0.08 -30.44 -2.53
CA ASP A 40 0.52 -30.72 -1.23
C ASP A 40 -0.56 -31.05 -0.20
N MET A 41 -0.71 -32.34 0.08
CA MET A 41 -1.70 -32.83 1.04
C MET A 41 -1.30 -32.59 2.51
N GLU A 42 -0.04 -32.24 2.77
CA GLU A 42 0.48 -32.03 4.12
C GLU A 42 0.37 -30.56 4.55
N CYS A 43 0.16 -29.64 3.64
CA CYS A 43 0.11 -28.20 3.95
C CYS A 43 -1.11 -27.78 4.80
N GLY A 44 -2.10 -28.64 4.99
CA GLY A 44 -3.30 -28.36 5.79
C GLY A 44 -4.21 -27.28 5.24
N ILE A 45 -3.89 -26.72 4.07
CA ILE A 45 -4.63 -25.64 3.44
C ILE A 45 -5.51 -26.18 2.32
N THR A 46 -6.76 -25.74 2.32
CA THR A 46 -7.74 -26.07 1.27
C THR A 46 -8.09 -24.79 0.52
N THR A 47 -8.07 -24.87 -0.81
CA THR A 47 -8.46 -23.76 -1.69
C THR A 47 -9.61 -24.17 -2.60
N THR A 48 -10.31 -23.18 -3.15
CA THR A 48 -11.29 -23.41 -4.21
C THR A 48 -10.57 -23.90 -5.46
N HIS A 49 -11.19 -24.83 -6.18
CA HIS A 49 -10.67 -25.29 -7.47
C HIS A 49 -11.02 -24.33 -8.61
N PHE A 50 -12.25 -23.82 -8.60
CA PHE A 50 -12.64 -22.81 -9.56
C PHE A 50 -11.95 -21.48 -9.28
N ASP A 51 -11.65 -20.74 -10.33
CA ASP A 51 -11.24 -19.37 -10.23
C ASP A 51 -12.33 -18.52 -9.57
N TYR A 52 -11.94 -17.58 -8.70
CA TYR A 52 -12.90 -16.79 -7.93
C TYR A 52 -13.89 -16.04 -8.83
N HIS A 53 -13.46 -15.52 -9.97
CA HIS A 53 -14.35 -14.81 -10.90
C HIS A 53 -15.49 -15.68 -11.46
N SER A 54 -15.36 -17.00 -11.38
CA SER A 54 -16.42 -17.93 -11.77
C SER A 54 -17.47 -18.17 -10.69
N ILE A 55 -17.19 -17.73 -9.44
CA ILE A 55 -18.02 -17.98 -8.25
C ILE A 55 -18.29 -16.71 -7.43
N ASP A 56 -17.84 -15.55 -7.88
CA ASP A 56 -17.94 -14.28 -7.15
C ASP A 56 -19.38 -13.77 -6.95
N HIS A 57 -20.29 -14.20 -7.77
CA HIS A 57 -21.72 -13.87 -7.62
C HIS A 57 -22.39 -14.55 -6.41
N ASN A 58 -21.81 -15.62 -5.88
CA ASN A 58 -22.41 -16.45 -4.85
C ASN A 58 -21.66 -16.43 -3.53
N LEU A 59 -20.40 -15.99 -3.53
CA LEU A 59 -19.51 -16.07 -2.38
C LEU A 59 -18.84 -14.73 -2.12
N LEU A 60 -18.74 -14.37 -0.84
CA LEU A 60 -17.97 -13.22 -0.40
C LEU A 60 -16.49 -13.60 -0.30
N LYS A 61 -15.62 -12.78 -0.86
CA LYS A 61 -14.18 -12.87 -0.68
C LYS A 61 -13.70 -11.74 0.24
N LEU A 62 -12.98 -12.10 1.28
CA LEU A 62 -12.24 -11.15 2.10
C LEU A 62 -10.79 -11.10 1.63
N ASP A 63 -10.28 -9.91 1.42
CA ASP A 63 -8.85 -9.64 1.24
C ASP A 63 -8.33 -9.08 2.56
N ILE A 64 -7.54 -9.88 3.28
CA ILE A 64 -6.96 -9.51 4.57
C ILE A 64 -5.49 -9.21 4.31
N LEU A 65 -5.17 -7.92 4.29
CA LEU A 65 -3.82 -7.43 4.07
C LEU A 65 -3.30 -6.87 5.40
N GLY A 66 -2.23 -7.46 5.90
CA GLY A 66 -1.52 -6.93 7.07
C GLY A 66 -0.68 -5.72 6.68
N HIS A 67 -0.77 -4.66 7.46
CA HIS A 67 0.09 -3.48 7.34
C HIS A 67 0.96 -3.36 8.58
N ASP A 68 2.22 -3.02 8.41
CA ASP A 68 3.15 -2.77 9.51
C ASP A 68 2.96 -1.37 10.11
N ASP A 69 2.39 -0.43 9.34
CA ASP A 69 2.24 0.96 9.75
C ASP A 69 1.50 1.16 11.09
N PRO A 70 0.35 0.51 11.36
CA PRO A 70 -0.31 0.64 12.65
C PRO A 70 0.55 0.15 13.82
N THR A 71 1.35 -0.89 13.62
CA THR A 71 2.28 -1.42 14.62
C THR A 71 3.41 -0.41 14.87
N MET A 72 3.95 0.19 13.83
CA MET A 72 5.00 1.22 13.93
C MET A 72 4.47 2.46 14.65
N ILE A 73 3.29 2.95 14.30
CA ILE A 73 2.65 4.08 14.96
C ILE A 73 2.45 3.79 16.45
N ARG A 74 1.91 2.62 16.79
CA ARG A 74 1.74 2.21 18.20
C ARG A 74 3.05 2.15 18.96
N THR A 75 4.09 1.61 18.33
CA THR A 75 5.43 1.57 18.94
C THR A 75 5.97 2.97 19.20
N LEU A 76 5.77 3.90 18.27
CA LEU A 76 6.18 5.29 18.46
C LEU A 76 5.38 5.98 19.58
N GLU A 77 4.06 5.76 19.66
CA GLU A 77 3.25 6.27 20.77
C GLU A 77 3.77 5.77 22.11
N ASP A 78 4.06 4.47 22.23
CA ASP A 78 4.59 3.87 23.45
C ASP A 78 5.99 4.42 23.80
N TYR A 79 6.87 4.64 22.82
CA TYR A 79 8.18 5.25 23.04
C TYR A 79 8.08 6.70 23.50
N ILE A 80 7.28 7.51 22.83
CA ILE A 80 7.14 8.94 23.16
C ILE A 80 6.49 9.12 24.53
N THR A 81 5.52 8.28 24.88
CA THR A 81 4.81 8.31 26.16
C THR A 81 5.68 7.78 27.31
N SER A 82 6.70 6.96 27.02
CA SER A 82 7.52 6.32 28.05
C SER A 82 8.44 7.32 28.78
N ASP A 83 8.75 7.03 30.03
CA ASP A 83 9.69 7.81 30.86
C ASP A 83 11.14 7.80 30.30
N ALA A 84 11.40 7.01 29.24
CA ALA A 84 12.70 6.98 28.60
C ALA A 84 12.99 8.24 27.75
N MET A 85 11.96 9.03 27.46
CA MET A 85 12.09 10.28 26.70
C MET A 85 11.83 11.49 27.60
N ASP A 86 12.75 12.42 27.59
CA ASP A 86 12.60 13.70 28.31
C ASP A 86 11.68 14.63 27.49
N ASN A 87 10.38 14.45 27.64
CA ASN A 87 9.34 15.23 26.95
C ASN A 87 8.14 15.47 27.87
N GLU A 88 7.10 16.12 27.35
CA GLU A 88 5.88 16.48 28.07
C GLU A 88 4.85 15.33 28.21
N TYR A 89 5.06 14.23 27.46
CA TYR A 89 4.15 13.09 27.45
C TYR A 89 4.53 12.07 28.53
N ASN A 90 3.51 11.42 29.11
CA ASN A 90 3.66 10.41 30.14
C ASN A 90 2.38 9.55 30.21
N GLU A 91 2.31 8.58 31.14
CA GLU A 91 1.14 7.70 31.25
C GLU A 91 -0.19 8.42 31.56
N GLU A 92 -0.14 9.58 32.23
CA GLU A 92 -1.32 10.41 32.53
C GLU A 92 -1.75 11.25 31.32
N HIS A 93 -0.78 11.63 30.47
CA HIS A 93 -0.96 12.42 29.27
C HIS A 93 -0.22 11.75 28.10
N PRO A 94 -0.75 10.64 27.56
CA PRO A 94 -0.07 9.89 26.51
C PRO A 94 -0.02 10.67 25.19
N PHE A 95 1.05 10.43 24.43
CA PHE A 95 1.10 10.90 23.06
C PHE A 95 0.11 10.09 22.18
N ILE A 96 -0.71 10.77 21.40
CA ILE A 96 -1.74 10.17 20.55
C ILE A 96 -1.48 10.61 19.10
N ALA A 97 -1.09 9.68 18.24
CA ALA A 97 -0.70 9.97 16.87
C ALA A 97 -1.83 10.60 16.02
N THR A 98 -3.10 10.30 16.33
CA THR A 98 -4.25 10.90 15.63
C THR A 98 -4.51 12.36 15.97
N GLU A 99 -3.84 12.90 16.98
CA GLU A 99 -3.92 14.31 17.38
C GLU A 99 -2.83 15.18 16.74
N ILE A 100 -1.90 14.57 15.98
CA ILE A 100 -0.83 15.29 15.26
C ILE A 100 -1.47 16.20 14.19
N PRO A 101 -1.04 17.47 14.10
CA PRO A 101 -1.41 18.35 13.00
C PRO A 101 -0.99 17.75 11.65
N LEU A 102 -1.90 17.73 10.67
CA LEU A 102 -1.66 17.13 9.35
C LEU A 102 -1.22 18.16 8.29
N ASP A 103 -0.95 19.38 8.70
CA ASP A 103 -0.64 20.54 7.86
C ASP A 103 0.73 21.18 8.20
N ASP A 104 1.61 20.48 8.89
CA ASP A 104 2.95 20.97 9.20
C ASP A 104 3.77 21.13 7.90
N GLU A 105 4.17 22.38 7.63
CA GLU A 105 4.91 22.76 6.43
C GLU A 105 6.26 22.03 6.33
N LYS A 106 6.94 21.80 7.45
CA LYS A 106 8.24 21.11 7.47
C LYS A 106 8.10 19.64 7.10
N VAL A 107 6.97 19.01 7.45
CA VAL A 107 6.69 17.63 7.03
C VAL A 107 6.44 17.57 5.52
N ILE A 108 5.73 18.54 4.96
CA ILE A 108 5.53 18.64 3.51
C ILE A 108 6.86 18.90 2.77
N GLU A 109 7.75 19.69 3.34
CA GLU A 109 9.08 19.94 2.77
C GLU A 109 9.93 18.66 2.59
N LEU A 110 9.68 17.59 3.37
CA LEU A 110 10.32 16.28 3.15
C LEU A 110 10.07 15.71 1.73
N PHE A 111 8.95 16.08 1.12
CA PHE A 111 8.58 15.67 -0.23
C PHE A 111 9.13 16.61 -1.32
N HIS A 112 9.90 17.63 -0.94
CA HIS A 112 10.54 18.57 -1.87
C HIS A 112 12.05 18.53 -1.81
N GLY A 113 12.63 18.14 -0.65
CA GLY A 113 14.06 18.15 -0.45
C GLY A 113 14.49 17.39 0.80
N THR A 114 15.78 17.48 1.11
CA THR A 114 16.41 16.83 2.27
C THR A 114 16.81 17.84 3.35
N GLU A 115 16.64 19.13 3.10
CA GLU A 115 17.14 20.23 3.94
C GLU A 115 16.53 20.20 5.34
N VAL A 116 15.25 19.82 5.45
CA VAL A 116 14.55 19.70 6.73
C VAL A 116 15.21 18.68 7.66
N LEU A 117 15.81 17.63 7.09
CA LEU A 117 16.54 16.60 7.83
C LEU A 117 17.98 17.01 8.14
N GLY A 118 18.46 18.12 7.60
CA GLY A 118 19.84 18.56 7.74
C GLY A 118 20.88 17.66 7.06
N ILE A 119 20.45 16.86 6.09
CA ILE A 119 21.29 15.94 5.31
C ILE A 119 21.33 16.36 3.84
N LYS A 120 22.32 15.84 3.12
CA LYS A 120 22.46 16.07 1.68
C LYS A 120 22.07 14.84 0.89
N PRO A 121 21.67 14.98 -0.39
CA PRO A 121 21.40 13.83 -1.24
C PRO A 121 22.52 12.79 -1.30
N GLU A 122 23.77 13.23 -1.23
CA GLU A 122 24.95 12.34 -1.23
C GLU A 122 25.00 11.41 -0.01
N ASP A 123 24.38 11.79 1.10
CA ASP A 123 24.32 10.99 2.33
C ASP A 123 23.30 9.84 2.24
N ILE A 124 22.41 9.88 1.24
CA ILE A 124 21.32 8.92 1.02
C ILE A 124 21.27 8.46 -0.45
N ASP A 125 22.39 8.00 -0.96
CA ASP A 125 22.56 7.43 -2.32
C ASP A 125 22.06 8.34 -3.47
N GLY A 126 22.11 9.66 -3.25
CA GLY A 126 21.70 10.65 -4.25
C GLY A 126 20.19 10.90 -4.31
N CYS A 127 19.41 10.36 -3.41
CA CYS A 127 17.98 10.68 -3.33
C CYS A 127 17.79 12.15 -2.95
N LYS A 128 17.00 12.87 -3.73
CA LYS A 128 16.78 14.30 -3.56
C LYS A 128 15.66 14.64 -2.58
N LEU A 129 14.91 13.65 -2.14
CA LEU A 129 13.74 13.82 -1.29
C LEU A 129 13.97 13.21 0.09
N GLY A 130 13.44 13.86 1.13
CA GLY A 130 13.51 13.40 2.51
C GLY A 130 12.51 12.29 2.87
N CYS A 131 11.64 11.92 1.94
CA CYS A 131 10.57 10.93 2.17
C CYS A 131 10.97 9.46 1.98
N LEU A 132 12.24 9.16 1.72
CA LEU A 132 12.75 7.80 1.41
C LEU A 132 12.36 6.77 2.49
N GLY A 133 12.34 7.14 3.76
CA GLY A 133 11.98 6.27 4.88
C GLY A 133 10.48 6.20 5.19
N ILE A 134 9.64 6.94 4.47
CA ILE A 134 8.19 6.92 4.68
C ILE A 134 7.59 5.72 3.94
N PRO A 135 6.78 4.87 4.62
CA PRO A 135 6.13 3.73 3.99
C PRO A 135 5.41 4.12 2.70
N GLU A 136 5.54 3.28 1.67
CA GLU A 136 5.02 3.46 0.31
C GLU A 136 5.68 4.59 -0.51
N PHE A 137 6.36 5.57 0.11
CA PHE A 137 7.00 6.69 -0.59
C PHE A 137 8.50 6.50 -0.88
N GLY A 138 9.09 5.37 -0.46
CA GLY A 138 10.52 5.09 -0.62
C GLY A 138 10.89 4.29 -1.87
N THR A 139 9.97 3.94 -2.75
CA THR A 139 10.30 3.25 -4.00
C THR A 139 10.68 4.25 -5.10
N ASP A 140 11.59 3.88 -6.00
CA ASP A 140 12.00 4.73 -7.13
C ASP A 140 10.81 5.24 -7.93
N PHE A 141 9.80 4.38 -8.11
CA PHE A 141 8.58 4.73 -8.83
C PHE A 141 7.81 5.86 -8.14
N VAL A 142 7.61 5.77 -6.83
CA VAL A 142 6.86 6.80 -6.08
C VAL A 142 7.70 8.05 -5.86
N ILE A 143 9.01 7.93 -5.64
CA ILE A 143 9.94 9.07 -5.62
C ILE A 143 9.80 9.89 -6.90
N GLN A 144 9.80 9.23 -8.07
CA GLN A 144 9.61 9.92 -9.35
C GLN A 144 8.22 10.58 -9.46
N MET A 145 7.17 9.94 -8.92
CA MET A 145 5.83 10.54 -8.88
C MET A 145 5.81 11.82 -8.04
N VAL A 146 6.46 11.82 -6.89
CA VAL A 146 6.57 12.98 -6.00
C VAL A 146 7.34 14.11 -6.70
N GLU A 147 8.47 13.80 -7.35
CA GLU A 147 9.23 14.80 -8.13
C GLU A 147 8.39 15.41 -9.27
N ASP A 148 7.60 14.59 -9.97
CA ASP A 148 6.75 15.04 -11.07
C ASP A 148 5.57 15.91 -10.58
N THR A 149 5.01 15.62 -9.42
CA THR A 149 3.76 16.23 -8.92
C THR A 149 3.96 17.37 -7.95
N LYS A 150 5.08 17.39 -7.21
CA LYS A 150 5.43 18.39 -6.19
C LYS A 150 4.29 18.67 -5.20
N PRO A 151 3.88 17.68 -4.40
CA PRO A 151 2.73 17.79 -3.49
C PRO A 151 2.88 18.94 -2.50
N GLN A 152 1.80 19.63 -2.22
CA GLN A 152 1.78 20.76 -1.28
C GLN A 152 0.97 20.46 -0.02
N THR A 153 0.18 19.40 -0.05
CA THR A 153 -0.75 19.06 1.03
C THR A 153 -0.81 17.56 1.27
N LEU A 154 -1.26 17.14 2.45
CA LEU A 154 -1.56 15.74 2.74
C LEU A 154 -2.55 15.16 1.71
N SER A 155 -3.51 15.96 1.26
CA SER A 155 -4.48 15.54 0.23
C SER A 155 -3.80 15.16 -1.09
N ASP A 156 -2.73 15.85 -1.46
CA ASP A 156 -1.94 15.49 -2.64
C ASP A 156 -1.16 14.19 -2.43
N LEU A 157 -0.61 13.98 -1.24
CA LEU A 157 0.08 12.74 -0.88
C LEU A 157 -0.86 11.54 -0.92
N ILE A 158 -2.09 11.69 -0.40
CA ILE A 158 -3.12 10.64 -0.48
C ILE A 158 -3.44 10.30 -1.96
N ARG A 159 -3.53 11.29 -2.83
CA ARG A 159 -3.77 11.07 -4.27
C ARG A 159 -2.60 10.39 -4.95
N ILE A 160 -1.36 10.78 -4.62
CA ILE A 160 -0.14 10.12 -5.14
C ILE A 160 -0.13 8.67 -4.71
N SER A 161 -0.37 8.38 -3.43
CA SER A 161 -0.47 7.01 -2.93
C SER A 161 -1.55 6.23 -3.70
N GLY A 162 -2.75 6.77 -3.88
CA GLY A 162 -3.81 6.13 -4.65
C GLY A 162 -3.41 5.85 -6.10
N LEU A 163 -2.77 6.81 -6.78
CA LEU A 163 -2.33 6.68 -8.18
C LEU A 163 -1.12 5.75 -8.35
N SER A 164 -0.38 5.44 -7.29
CA SER A 164 0.74 4.48 -7.32
C SER A 164 0.27 3.03 -7.42
N HIS A 165 -0.98 2.76 -7.13
CA HIS A 165 -1.59 1.44 -7.18
C HIS A 165 -2.31 1.20 -8.50
N GLY A 166 -2.29 -0.05 -8.96
CA GLY A 166 -2.97 -0.48 -10.17
C GLY A 166 -2.14 -0.34 -11.44
N THR A 167 -2.52 -1.13 -12.43
CA THR A 167 -1.85 -1.19 -13.73
C THR A 167 -2.31 -0.02 -14.61
N ASN A 168 -1.36 0.71 -15.21
CA ASN A 168 -1.63 1.84 -16.13
C ASN A 168 -2.45 3.00 -15.53
N VAL A 169 -2.43 3.16 -14.22
CA VAL A 169 -3.11 4.29 -13.56
C VAL A 169 -2.26 5.56 -13.68
N TRP A 170 -0.98 5.46 -13.34
CA TRP A 170 -0.05 6.57 -13.41
C TRP A 170 0.67 6.65 -14.77
N LEU A 171 1.47 5.63 -15.10
CA LEU A 171 2.28 5.60 -16.32
C LEU A 171 1.40 5.58 -17.58
N GLY A 172 1.72 6.48 -18.52
CA GLY A 172 0.97 6.60 -19.77
C GLY A 172 -0.44 7.17 -19.63
N ASN A 173 -0.79 7.68 -18.44
CA ASN A 173 -2.10 8.25 -18.15
C ASN A 173 -1.96 9.53 -17.30
N ALA A 174 -2.21 9.49 -15.99
CA ALA A 174 -2.16 10.68 -15.13
C ALA A 174 -0.81 11.41 -15.18
N GLN A 175 0.29 10.68 -15.33
CA GLN A 175 1.63 11.26 -15.49
C GLN A 175 1.73 12.22 -16.68
N GLU A 176 1.19 11.84 -17.83
CA GLU A 176 1.24 12.69 -19.04
C GLU A 176 0.42 13.96 -18.87
N LEU A 177 -0.72 13.86 -18.19
CA LEU A 177 -1.57 15.01 -17.90
C LEU A 177 -0.86 16.00 -16.97
N VAL A 178 -0.21 15.48 -15.93
CA VAL A 178 0.51 16.31 -14.96
C VAL A 178 1.76 16.92 -15.61
N LYS A 179 2.61 16.13 -16.28
CA LYS A 179 3.84 16.61 -16.92
C LYS A 179 3.57 17.63 -18.05
N SER A 180 2.47 17.48 -18.78
CA SER A 180 2.09 18.44 -19.81
C SER A 180 1.40 19.70 -19.27
N GLY A 181 1.15 19.79 -17.96
CA GLY A 181 0.43 20.89 -17.34
C GLY A 181 -1.07 20.94 -17.65
N LYS A 182 -1.62 19.87 -18.23
CA LYS A 182 -3.06 19.78 -18.53
C LYS A 182 -3.89 19.49 -17.29
N ALA A 183 -3.29 18.86 -16.28
CA ALA A 183 -3.91 18.59 -15.00
C ALA A 183 -2.91 18.79 -13.85
N THR A 184 -3.41 19.06 -12.67
CA THR A 184 -2.67 18.95 -11.39
C THR A 184 -2.94 17.59 -10.80
N ILE A 185 -2.19 17.21 -9.75
CA ILE A 185 -2.46 15.98 -9.01
C ILE A 185 -3.91 15.95 -8.47
N SER A 186 -4.46 17.12 -8.13
CA SER A 186 -5.83 17.25 -7.63
C SER A 186 -6.90 17.03 -8.70
N THR A 187 -6.59 17.30 -9.97
CA THR A 187 -7.57 17.21 -11.08
C THR A 187 -7.36 16.00 -11.96
N ALA A 188 -6.18 15.37 -11.92
CA ALA A 188 -5.86 14.21 -12.77
C ALA A 188 -6.75 12.98 -12.51
N ILE A 189 -7.36 12.87 -11.34
CA ILE A 189 -8.28 11.77 -10.98
C ILE A 189 -9.68 11.98 -11.58
N CYS A 190 -10.04 13.21 -11.92
CA CYS A 190 -11.37 13.58 -12.41
C CYS A 190 -11.42 13.79 -13.93
N THR A 191 -10.33 13.58 -14.61
CA THR A 191 -10.20 13.63 -16.08
C THR A 191 -10.08 12.24 -16.66
#